data_7d1684726f24832c1bbbfc9e8a55e968
#
_entry.id   7d1684726f24832c1bbbfc9e8a55e968
#
_cell.length_a   1.000
_cell.length_b   1.000
_cell.length_c   1.000
_cell.angle_alpha   90.00
_cell.angle_beta   90.00
_cell.angle_gamma   90.00
#
_symmetry.space_group_name_H-M   'P 1'
#
loop_
_entity.id
_entity.type
_entity.pdbx_description
1 polymer ?
#
loop_
_entity_poly.entity_id
_entity_poly.type
_entity_poly.pdbx_seq_one_letter_code
_entity_poly.pdbx_strand_id
1 'polypeptide(L)'
;MYKHIMVPLDGSDLAECVLPQAEMIAKSNQPMPKVTLIRVVTPLKLYGGFEYGGVTEYISPEQIQRLEDDSKKNAEEYLGRQVNLLKAKGIPAEAAVTFGIASSALTNYAEKNGVDLIVIATHGRSGLNEWFWGSVAERVLKTSKIPVLMVRPNGCEIKK
;
A
#
# COMPACT_ATOMS: atom_id res chain seq x y z
N MET A 1 -16.95 2.28 -15.45
CA MET A 1 -15.84 3.24 -15.70
C MET A 1 -15.40 3.76 -14.35
N TYR A 2 -14.14 3.50 -13.98
CA TYR A 2 -13.60 3.88 -12.66
C TYR A 2 -13.33 5.38 -12.60
N LYS A 3 -13.54 5.98 -11.41
CA LYS A 3 -13.30 7.41 -11.13
C LYS A 3 -12.16 7.62 -10.16
N HIS A 4 -11.93 6.65 -9.26
CA HIS A 4 -10.92 6.74 -8.22
C HIS A 4 -10.29 5.37 -7.95
N ILE A 5 -9.05 5.21 -8.36
CA ILE A 5 -8.27 3.98 -8.18
C ILE A 5 -7.36 4.16 -6.96
N MET A 6 -7.34 3.19 -6.06
CA MET A 6 -6.39 3.14 -4.94
C MET A 6 -5.36 2.03 -5.16
N VAL A 7 -4.08 2.37 -4.95
CA VAL A 7 -2.94 1.45 -5.09
C VAL A 7 -2.15 1.42 -3.78
N PRO A 8 -2.30 0.36 -2.96
CA PRO A 8 -1.47 0.17 -1.77
C PRO A 8 -0.03 -0.16 -2.12
N LEU A 9 0.93 0.56 -1.49
CA LEU A 9 2.36 0.36 -1.64
C LEU A 9 3.02 0.28 -0.25
N ASP A 10 3.89 -0.72 -0.05
CA ASP A 10 4.63 -0.90 1.21
C ASP A 10 6.11 -0.49 1.14
N GLY A 11 6.53 -0.03 -0.04
CA GLY A 11 7.90 0.35 -0.33
C GLY A 11 8.76 -0.80 -0.89
N SER A 12 8.18 -1.97 -1.11
CA SER A 12 8.87 -3.07 -1.78
C SER A 12 8.75 -2.96 -3.30
N ASP A 13 9.77 -3.43 -4.01
CA ASP A 13 9.74 -3.55 -5.48
C ASP A 13 8.56 -4.42 -5.94
N LEU A 14 8.18 -5.39 -5.11
CA LEU A 14 7.05 -6.27 -5.37
C LEU A 14 5.72 -5.50 -5.41
N ALA A 15 5.51 -4.59 -4.46
CA ALA A 15 4.31 -3.76 -4.46
C ALA A 15 4.29 -2.80 -5.66
N GLU A 16 5.45 -2.32 -6.10
CA GLU A 16 5.56 -1.42 -7.26
C GLU A 16 5.22 -2.11 -8.59
N CYS A 17 5.32 -3.44 -8.66
CA CYS A 17 4.95 -4.22 -9.85
C CYS A 17 3.49 -4.04 -10.29
N VAL A 18 2.64 -3.51 -9.43
CA VAL A 18 1.24 -3.22 -9.74
C VAL A 18 1.06 -1.92 -10.53
N LEU A 19 2.03 -1.01 -10.47
CA LEU A 19 1.91 0.32 -11.07
C LEU A 19 1.65 0.30 -12.59
N PRO A 20 2.30 -0.54 -13.41
CA PRO A 20 1.99 -0.62 -14.85
C PRO A 20 0.53 -0.98 -15.12
N GLN A 21 -0.08 -1.86 -14.32
CA GLN A 21 -1.49 -2.24 -14.45
C GLN A 21 -2.41 -1.08 -14.07
N ALA A 22 -2.10 -0.38 -12.96
CA ALA A 22 -2.85 0.80 -12.55
C ALA A 22 -2.77 1.91 -13.61
N GLU A 23 -1.61 2.14 -14.22
CA GLU A 23 -1.41 3.07 -15.33
C GLU A 23 -2.26 2.70 -16.54
N MET A 24 -2.24 1.44 -16.96
CA MET A 24 -3.01 0.93 -18.10
C MET A 24 -4.51 1.16 -17.87
N ILE A 25 -5.01 0.82 -16.68
CA ILE A 25 -6.42 1.03 -16.34
C ILE A 25 -6.75 2.52 -16.33
N ALA A 26 -5.91 3.36 -15.73
CA ALA A 26 -6.14 4.80 -15.69
C ALA A 26 -6.24 5.40 -17.10
N LYS A 27 -5.32 5.05 -17.99
CA LYS A 27 -5.30 5.55 -19.38
C LYS A 27 -6.44 5.01 -20.25
N SER A 28 -6.99 3.84 -19.92
CA SER A 28 -8.11 3.24 -20.65
C SER A 28 -9.47 3.85 -20.30
N ASN A 29 -9.55 4.69 -19.26
CA ASN A 29 -10.78 5.32 -18.81
C ASN A 29 -10.87 6.79 -19.28
N GLN A 30 -12.08 7.21 -19.68
CA GLN A 30 -12.39 8.60 -20.03
C GLN A 30 -13.67 9.02 -19.30
N PRO A 31 -13.64 10.04 -18.42
CA PRO A 31 -12.46 10.79 -18.01
C PRO A 31 -11.48 9.91 -17.22
N MET A 32 -10.18 10.30 -17.28
CA MET A 32 -9.13 9.57 -16.58
C MET A 32 -9.36 9.61 -15.06
N PRO A 33 -9.32 8.46 -14.36
CA PRO A 33 -9.55 8.41 -12.93
C PRO A 33 -8.38 9.03 -12.14
N LYS A 34 -8.70 9.53 -10.95
CA LYS A 34 -7.68 9.86 -9.96
C LYS A 34 -7.04 8.57 -9.42
N VAL A 35 -5.72 8.56 -9.27
CA VAL A 35 -4.98 7.44 -8.68
C VAL A 35 -4.42 7.87 -7.32
N THR A 36 -4.82 7.22 -6.25
CA THR A 36 -4.24 7.42 -4.92
C THR A 36 -3.27 6.30 -4.60
N LEU A 37 -1.98 6.64 -4.47
CA LEU A 37 -0.98 5.75 -3.93
C LEU A 37 -1.00 5.85 -2.41
N ILE A 38 -1.23 4.73 -1.72
CA ILE A 38 -1.42 4.74 -0.26
C ILE A 38 -0.43 3.82 0.44
N ARG A 39 0.13 4.30 1.56
CA ARG A 39 0.93 3.49 2.47
C ARG A 39 0.33 3.50 3.86
N VAL A 40 0.28 2.32 4.48
CA VAL A 40 -0.12 2.17 5.87
C VAL A 40 1.12 2.10 6.75
N VAL A 41 1.17 2.97 7.75
CA VAL A 41 2.17 2.91 8.83
C VAL A 41 1.53 2.22 10.02
N THR A 42 2.12 1.12 10.47
CA THR A 42 1.63 0.41 11.65
C THR A 42 2.14 1.11 12.90
N PRO A 43 1.25 1.61 13.79
CA PRO A 43 1.67 2.24 15.03
C PRO A 43 2.47 1.27 15.91
N LEU A 44 3.57 1.74 16.51
CA LEU A 44 4.41 0.93 17.38
C LEU A 44 3.65 0.36 18.59
N LYS A 45 2.64 1.08 19.07
CA LYS A 45 1.75 0.62 20.16
C LYS A 45 0.98 -0.66 19.86
N LEU A 46 0.81 -1.01 18.57
CA LEU A 46 0.13 -2.25 18.17
C LEU A 46 1.05 -3.48 18.27
N TYR A 47 2.35 -3.30 18.38
CA TYR A 47 3.30 -4.42 18.50
C TYR A 47 3.43 -4.95 19.92
N GLY A 48 2.67 -4.44 20.92
CA GLY A 48 2.70 -4.89 22.34
C GLY A 48 4.14 -5.10 22.80
N GLY A 49 4.64 -4.42 23.80
CA GLY A 49 6.03 -4.30 24.24
C GLY A 49 6.99 -5.35 23.71
N PHE A 50 8.07 -4.91 23.09
CA PHE A 50 9.11 -5.79 22.55
C PHE A 50 9.74 -6.61 23.69
N GLU A 51 9.30 -7.87 23.88
CA GLU A 51 10.07 -8.88 24.59
C GLU A 51 11.16 -9.41 23.66
N TYR A 52 12.31 -8.75 23.64
CA TYR A 52 13.51 -9.31 23.04
C TYR A 52 14.41 -9.79 24.19
N GLY A 53 14.48 -11.12 24.39
CA GLY A 53 15.47 -11.73 25.28
C GLY A 53 15.37 -11.36 26.77
N GLY A 54 14.17 -11.12 27.31
CA GLY A 54 13.98 -10.90 28.76
C GLY A 54 14.39 -9.53 29.27
N VAL A 55 14.69 -8.56 28.41
CA VAL A 55 14.93 -7.16 28.77
C VAL A 55 13.80 -6.32 28.19
N THR A 56 12.93 -5.82 29.05
CA THR A 56 11.91 -4.83 28.69
C THR A 56 12.62 -3.48 28.56
N GLU A 57 13.08 -3.15 27.36
CA GLU A 57 13.58 -1.80 27.11
C GLU A 57 12.39 -0.86 27.08
N TYR A 58 12.30 0.04 28.05
CA TYR A 58 11.23 1.01 28.15
C TYR A 58 11.46 2.11 27.11
N ILE A 59 10.70 2.07 26.02
CA ILE A 59 10.69 3.14 25.00
C ILE A 59 9.74 4.23 25.50
N SER A 60 10.25 5.45 25.66
CA SER A 60 9.41 6.57 26.13
C SER A 60 8.33 6.95 25.09
N PRO A 61 7.21 7.52 25.54
CA PRO A 61 6.17 8.00 24.61
C PRO A 61 6.70 8.97 23.56
N GLU A 62 7.68 9.81 23.92
CA GLU A 62 8.32 10.77 23.03
C GLU A 62 9.17 10.06 21.96
N GLN A 63 9.86 8.99 22.32
CA GLN A 63 10.62 8.16 21.36
C GLN A 63 9.67 7.44 20.40
N ILE A 64 8.56 6.89 20.89
CA ILE A 64 7.52 6.28 20.06
C ILE A 64 7.00 7.30 19.04
N GLN A 65 6.65 8.50 19.51
CA GLN A 65 6.13 9.54 18.62
C GLN A 65 7.13 9.93 17.54
N ARG A 66 8.41 10.10 17.87
CA ARG A 66 9.46 10.41 16.90
C ARG A 66 9.59 9.32 15.83
N LEU A 67 9.58 8.04 16.24
CA LEU A 67 9.66 6.92 15.31
C LEU A 67 8.44 6.84 14.39
N GLU A 68 7.25 7.15 14.90
CA GLU A 68 6.02 7.23 14.11
C GLU A 68 6.07 8.41 13.12
N ASP A 69 6.56 9.58 13.54
CA ASP A 69 6.71 10.76 12.69
C ASP A 69 7.75 10.51 11.57
N ASP A 70 8.89 9.89 11.90
CA ASP A 70 9.90 9.50 10.92
C ASP A 70 9.36 8.47 9.92
N SER A 71 8.61 7.50 10.40
CA SER A 71 7.98 6.49 9.56
C SER A 71 6.96 7.10 8.60
N LYS A 72 6.17 8.06 9.09
CA LYS A 72 5.23 8.83 8.26
C LYS A 72 5.97 9.64 7.19
N LYS A 73 6.98 10.39 7.59
CA LYS A 73 7.79 11.20 6.68
C LYS A 73 8.44 10.36 5.58
N ASN A 74 9.04 9.23 5.94
CA ASN A 74 9.62 8.30 4.98
C ASN A 74 8.56 7.74 4.00
N ALA A 75 7.35 7.46 4.50
CA ALA A 75 6.24 7.02 3.66
C ALA A 75 5.79 8.11 2.68
N GLU A 76 5.67 9.36 3.14
CA GLU A 76 5.29 10.52 2.32
C GLU A 76 6.34 10.80 1.23
N GLU A 77 7.62 10.77 1.57
CA GLU A 77 8.71 10.96 0.60
C GLU A 77 8.75 9.85 -0.46
N TYR A 78 8.59 8.61 -0.04
CA TYR A 78 8.52 7.46 -0.95
C TYR A 78 7.34 7.59 -1.92
N LEU A 79 6.13 7.79 -1.40
CA LEU A 79 4.93 7.94 -2.23
C LEU A 79 5.02 9.16 -3.14
N GLY A 80 5.60 10.27 -2.66
CA GLY A 80 5.81 11.48 -3.46
C GLY A 80 6.63 11.22 -4.72
N ARG A 81 7.68 10.39 -4.62
CA ARG A 81 8.46 9.99 -5.80
C ARG A 81 7.62 9.22 -6.80
N GLN A 82 6.83 8.24 -6.35
CA GLN A 82 5.98 7.43 -7.22
C GLN A 82 4.85 8.26 -7.85
N VAL A 83 4.23 9.17 -7.09
CA VAL A 83 3.23 10.11 -7.60
C VAL A 83 3.79 10.99 -8.70
N ASN A 84 5.01 11.52 -8.53
CA ASN A 84 5.65 12.34 -9.56
C ASN A 84 5.90 11.56 -10.85
N LEU A 85 6.26 10.27 -10.76
CA LEU A 85 6.40 9.41 -11.94
C LEU A 85 5.07 9.21 -12.68
N LEU A 86 3.96 9.02 -11.96
CA LEU A 86 2.63 8.91 -12.57
C LEU A 86 2.19 10.23 -13.21
N LYS A 87 2.39 11.36 -12.51
CA LYS A 87 2.09 12.70 -13.03
C LYS A 87 2.87 13.03 -14.30
N ALA A 88 4.15 12.65 -14.36
CA ALA A 88 4.98 12.82 -15.56
C ALA A 88 4.44 12.04 -16.77
N LYS A 89 3.67 10.96 -16.52
CA LYS A 89 2.96 10.18 -17.55
C LYS A 89 1.55 10.69 -17.85
N GLY A 90 1.16 11.86 -17.30
CA GLY A 90 -0.14 12.50 -17.48
C GLY A 90 -1.28 11.91 -16.65
N ILE A 91 -0.97 11.10 -15.62
CA ILE A 91 -1.98 10.46 -14.77
C ILE A 91 -2.24 11.32 -13.54
N PRO A 92 -3.50 11.73 -13.24
CA PRO A 92 -3.84 12.42 -12.01
C PRO A 92 -3.55 11.52 -10.80
N ALA A 93 -2.51 11.83 -10.01
CA ALA A 93 -2.09 11.01 -8.89
C ALA A 93 -1.89 11.83 -7.62
N GLU A 94 -2.15 11.21 -6.47
CA GLU A 94 -1.91 11.76 -5.14
C GLU A 94 -1.36 10.70 -4.19
N ALA A 95 -0.72 11.16 -3.11
CA ALA A 95 -0.21 10.30 -2.04
C ALA A 95 -1.13 10.36 -0.82
N ALA A 96 -1.30 9.23 -0.16
CA ALA A 96 -1.97 9.15 1.14
C ALA A 96 -1.17 8.27 2.10
N VAL A 97 -1.01 8.72 3.34
CA VAL A 97 -0.47 7.92 4.43
C VAL A 97 -1.55 7.75 5.48
N THR A 98 -1.78 6.53 5.93
CA THR A 98 -2.73 6.21 6.99
C THR A 98 -2.08 5.32 8.03
N PHE A 99 -2.68 5.26 9.23
CA PHE A 99 -2.17 4.50 10.36
C PHE A 99 -3.12 3.36 10.72
N GLY A 100 -2.57 2.25 11.19
CA GLY A 100 -3.35 1.14 11.71
C GLY A 100 -2.93 -0.22 11.19
N ILE A 101 -3.83 -1.20 11.32
CA ILE A 101 -3.67 -2.53 10.74
C ILE A 101 -3.90 -2.42 9.23
N ALA A 102 -2.93 -2.81 8.42
CA ALA A 102 -2.88 -2.54 6.99
C ALA A 102 -4.21 -2.86 6.26
N SER A 103 -4.74 -4.05 6.40
CA SER A 103 -5.98 -4.44 5.70
C SER A 103 -7.18 -3.56 6.07
N SER A 104 -7.40 -3.33 7.37
CA SER A 104 -8.52 -2.52 7.86
C SER A 104 -8.34 -1.03 7.53
N ALA A 105 -7.11 -0.51 7.62
CA ALA A 105 -6.82 0.87 7.28
C ALA A 105 -7.07 1.14 5.79
N LEU A 106 -6.70 0.20 4.91
CA LEU A 106 -6.93 0.30 3.47
C LEU A 106 -8.42 0.26 3.12
N THR A 107 -9.18 -0.70 3.64
CA THR A 107 -10.61 -0.79 3.35
C THR A 107 -11.38 0.41 3.89
N ASN A 108 -11.07 0.87 5.10
CA ASN A 108 -11.68 2.06 5.68
C ASN A 108 -11.35 3.33 4.89
N TYR A 109 -10.10 3.47 4.44
CA TYR A 109 -9.71 4.61 3.59
C TYR A 109 -10.48 4.61 2.28
N ALA A 110 -10.56 3.45 1.63
CA ALA A 110 -11.23 3.31 0.35
C ALA A 110 -12.73 3.67 0.43
N GLU A 111 -13.42 3.17 1.45
CA GLU A 111 -14.84 3.50 1.68
C GLU A 111 -15.06 4.98 1.95
N LYS A 112 -14.22 5.60 2.79
CA LYS A 112 -14.37 7.02 3.19
C LYS A 112 -14.04 8.01 2.07
N ASN A 113 -13.18 7.64 1.13
CA ASN A 113 -12.67 8.53 0.10
C ASN A 113 -13.27 8.27 -1.30
N GLY A 114 -14.31 7.45 -1.39
CA GLY A 114 -15.00 7.18 -2.66
C GLY A 114 -14.13 6.47 -3.69
N VAL A 115 -13.23 5.60 -3.23
CA VAL A 115 -12.48 4.69 -4.09
C VAL A 115 -13.46 3.68 -4.70
N ASP A 116 -13.32 3.42 -5.99
CA ASP A 116 -14.18 2.48 -6.71
C ASP A 116 -13.41 1.30 -7.35
N LEU A 117 -12.08 1.31 -7.23
CA LEU A 117 -11.21 0.17 -7.55
C LEU A 117 -9.97 0.16 -6.65
N ILE A 118 -9.67 -0.98 -6.06
CA ILE A 118 -8.40 -1.24 -5.37
C ILE A 118 -7.54 -2.12 -6.28
N VAL A 119 -6.31 -1.68 -6.59
CA VAL A 119 -5.35 -2.46 -7.39
C VAL A 119 -4.17 -2.80 -6.49
N ILE A 120 -4.02 -4.07 -6.14
CA ILE A 120 -3.05 -4.52 -5.13
C ILE A 120 -2.18 -5.66 -5.65
N ALA A 121 -0.87 -5.62 -5.33
CA ALA A 121 0.04 -6.71 -5.62
C ALA A 121 -0.21 -7.90 -4.68
N THR A 122 -0.15 -9.10 -5.24
CA THR A 122 -0.04 -10.32 -4.44
C THR A 122 1.42 -10.72 -4.32
N HIS A 123 1.80 -11.42 -3.25
CA HIS A 123 3.14 -12.00 -3.17
C HIS A 123 3.28 -13.07 -4.26
N GLY A 124 3.96 -12.71 -5.35
CA GLY A 124 4.44 -13.66 -6.34
C GLY A 124 5.69 -14.33 -5.79
N ARG A 125 5.59 -15.56 -5.33
CA ARG A 125 6.73 -16.27 -4.77
C ARG A 125 7.42 -17.14 -5.77
N SER A 126 8.70 -16.90 -5.92
CA SER A 126 9.67 -17.93 -6.27
C SER A 126 9.51 -19.15 -5.34
N GLY A 127 8.94 -20.22 -5.87
CA GLY A 127 9.00 -21.58 -5.35
C GLY A 127 8.80 -21.81 -3.86
N LEU A 128 7.73 -22.37 -3.50
CA LEU A 128 7.49 -23.44 -2.54
C LEU A 128 6.03 -23.57 -2.06
N ASN A 129 5.08 -22.70 -2.44
CA ASN A 129 3.65 -23.02 -2.28
C ASN A 129 2.82 -22.06 -3.15
N GLU A 130 2.09 -22.58 -4.11
CA GLU A 130 1.25 -21.86 -5.09
C GLU A 130 0.04 -21.12 -4.50
N TRP A 131 -0.11 -21.09 -3.16
CA TRP A 131 -1.32 -20.66 -2.47
C TRP A 131 -1.16 -19.43 -1.55
N PHE A 132 0.01 -18.77 -1.49
CA PHE A 132 0.19 -17.60 -0.61
C PHE A 132 -0.10 -16.29 -1.35
N TRP A 133 -1.29 -15.75 -1.12
CA TRP A 133 -1.81 -14.52 -1.71
C TRP A 133 -1.32 -13.24 -1.02
N GLY A 134 -0.48 -13.32 -0.02
CA GLY A 134 -0.10 -12.20 0.83
C GLY A 134 -1.22 -11.82 1.83
N SER A 135 -0.88 -11.84 3.11
CA SER A 135 -1.88 -11.70 4.19
C SER A 135 -2.72 -10.41 4.10
N VAL A 136 -2.13 -9.31 3.63
CA VAL A 136 -2.84 -8.03 3.46
C VAL A 136 -3.76 -8.08 2.25
N ALA A 137 -3.26 -8.53 1.08
CA ALA A 137 -4.05 -8.60 -0.15
C ALA A 137 -5.24 -9.54 -0.02
N GLU A 138 -5.04 -10.72 0.58
CA GLU A 138 -6.10 -11.68 0.85
C GLU A 138 -7.17 -11.10 1.79
N ARG A 139 -6.74 -10.42 2.85
CA ARG A 139 -7.68 -9.82 3.81
C ARG A 139 -8.45 -8.67 3.20
N VAL A 140 -7.79 -7.81 2.41
CA VAL A 140 -8.47 -6.74 1.65
C VAL A 140 -9.51 -7.33 0.70
N LEU A 141 -9.16 -8.39 -0.06
CA LEU A 141 -10.11 -9.06 -0.96
C LEU A 141 -11.34 -9.60 -0.23
N LYS A 142 -11.14 -10.19 0.96
CA LYS A 142 -12.24 -10.79 1.75
C LYS A 142 -13.13 -9.77 2.44
N THR A 143 -12.61 -8.59 2.78
CA THR A 143 -13.33 -7.61 3.61
C THR A 143 -13.77 -6.36 2.86
N SER A 144 -13.21 -6.10 1.68
CA SER A 144 -13.56 -4.93 0.87
C SER A 144 -14.95 -5.08 0.25
N LYS A 145 -15.73 -4.00 0.30
CA LYS A 145 -16.97 -3.84 -0.47
C LYS A 145 -16.73 -3.26 -1.86
N ILE A 146 -15.50 -2.84 -2.11
CA ILE A 146 -15.06 -2.21 -3.36
C ILE A 146 -14.36 -3.28 -4.20
N PRO A 147 -14.53 -3.28 -5.53
CA PRO A 147 -13.81 -4.17 -6.43
C PRO A 147 -12.30 -4.17 -6.17
N VAL A 148 -11.70 -5.35 -6.15
CA VAL A 148 -10.26 -5.53 -5.91
C VAL A 148 -9.65 -6.26 -7.09
N LEU A 149 -8.70 -5.62 -7.76
CA LEU A 149 -7.85 -6.26 -8.76
C LEU A 149 -6.54 -6.70 -8.10
N MET A 150 -6.35 -8.00 -8.04
CA MET A 150 -5.11 -8.58 -7.54
C MET A 150 -4.14 -8.84 -8.69
N VAL A 151 -2.96 -8.24 -8.63
CA VAL A 151 -1.93 -8.37 -9.65
C VAL A 151 -0.82 -9.29 -9.15
N ARG A 152 -0.54 -10.34 -9.92
CA ARG A 152 0.64 -11.18 -9.68
C ARG A 152 1.86 -10.53 -10.34
N PRO A 153 2.96 -10.35 -9.62
CA PRO A 153 4.18 -9.79 -10.18
C PRO A 153 4.93 -10.83 -11.03
N ASN A 154 4.33 -11.25 -12.14
CA ASN A 154 4.98 -12.13 -13.09
C ASN A 154 5.94 -11.31 -13.95
N GLY A 155 7.24 -11.57 -13.85
CA GLY A 155 8.25 -10.93 -14.70
C GLY A 155 8.67 -9.53 -14.25
N CYS A 156 8.30 -9.08 -13.06
CA CYS A 156 8.96 -7.93 -12.46
C CYS A 156 10.41 -8.29 -12.12
N GLU A 157 11.37 -7.69 -12.82
CA GLU A 157 12.76 -7.77 -12.43
C GLU A 157 12.92 -7.09 -11.07
N ILE A 158 12.97 -7.91 -10.01
CA ILE A 158 13.35 -7.43 -8.68
C ILE A 158 14.81 -7.00 -8.82
N LYS A 159 15.06 -5.70 -8.86
CA LYS A 159 16.43 -5.16 -8.79
C LYS A 159 17.05 -5.67 -7.50
N LYS A 160 18.04 -6.57 -7.64
CA LYS A 160 18.85 -7.06 -6.53
C LYS A 160 19.81 -5.98 -6.05
#